data_314132d59a09cfa93734ab984fd7c5f4
#
_entry.id   314132d59a09cfa93734ab984fd7c5f4
#
_cell.length_a   1.000
_cell.length_b   1.000
_cell.length_c   1.000
_cell.angle_alpha   90.00
_cell.angle_beta   90.00
_cell.angle_gamma   90.00
#
_symmetry.space_group_name_H-M   'P 1'
#
loop_
_entity.id
_entity.type
_entity.pdbx_description
1 polymer ?
#
loop_
_entity_poly.entity_id
_entity_poly.type
_entity_poly.pdbx_seq_one_letter_code
_entity_poly.pdbx_strand_id
1 'polypeptide(L)' 'MTFNELVRYLEQNGFELLKAKGSVRYYSKPGWNRLIRIDYHGRKEVPTGTFHAIIKAAGLKK' A
#
# COMPACT_ATOMS: atom_id res chain seq x y z
N MET A 1 8.27 -1.98 -9.71
CA MET A 1 6.82 -1.99 -9.40
C MET A 1 6.31 -0.55 -9.32
N THR A 2 5.24 -0.25 -10.00
CA THR A 2 4.61 1.07 -9.92
C THR A 2 3.68 1.16 -8.71
N PHE A 3 3.29 2.39 -8.35
CA PHE A 3 2.33 2.56 -7.27
C PHE A 3 0.98 1.90 -7.60
N ASN A 4 0.54 1.94 -8.87
CA ASN A 4 -0.67 1.23 -9.27
C ASN A 4 -0.57 -0.27 -9.00
N GLU A 5 0.57 -0.86 -9.31
CA GLU A 5 0.79 -2.28 -9.06
C GLU A 5 0.83 -2.59 -7.57
N LEU A 6 1.44 -1.70 -6.80
CA LEU A 6 1.53 -1.90 -5.35
C LEU A 6 0.15 -1.89 -4.69
N VAL A 7 -0.71 -0.90 -5.04
CA VAL A 7 -2.03 -0.85 -4.43
C VAL A 7 -2.88 -2.04 -4.87
N ARG A 8 -2.73 -2.48 -6.13
CA ARG A 8 -3.43 -3.68 -6.59
C ARG A 8 -2.98 -4.91 -5.80
N TYR A 9 -1.70 -5.02 -5.53
CA TYR A 9 -1.17 -6.13 -4.75
C TYR A 9 -1.74 -6.13 -3.33
N LEU A 10 -1.84 -4.96 -2.71
CA LEU A 10 -2.47 -4.85 -1.39
C LEU A 10 -3.93 -5.28 -1.45
N GLU A 11 -4.67 -4.84 -2.47
CA GLU A 11 -6.07 -5.19 -2.61
C GLU A 11 -6.26 -6.70 -2.80
N GLN A 12 -5.37 -7.33 -3.55
CA GLN A 12 -5.41 -8.77 -3.76
C GLN A 12 -5.16 -9.54 -2.46
N ASN A 13 -4.55 -8.90 -1.48
CA ASN A 13 -4.26 -9.49 -0.19
C ASN A 13 -5.23 -9.03 0.90
N GLY A 14 -6.39 -8.49 0.51
CA GLY A 14 -7.45 -8.19 1.43
C GLY A 14 -7.46 -6.77 1.98
N PHE A 15 -6.50 -5.94 1.58
CA PHE A 15 -6.51 -4.55 2.01
C PHE A 15 -7.48 -3.74 1.19
N GLU A 16 -8.14 -2.79 1.84
CA GLU A 16 -9.12 -1.92 1.20
C GLU A 16 -8.75 -0.47 1.47
N LEU A 17 -9.07 0.40 0.51
CA LEU A 17 -8.86 1.82 0.68
C LEU A 17 -9.80 2.34 1.76
N LEU A 18 -9.22 2.82 2.85
CA LEU A 18 -10.00 3.38 3.96
C LEU A 18 -10.33 4.84 3.72
N LYS A 19 -9.34 5.61 3.32
CA LYS A 19 -9.55 7.02 2.97
C LYS A 19 -8.38 7.51 2.12
N ALA A 20 -8.63 8.58 1.38
CA ALA A 20 -7.61 9.26 0.59
C ALA A 20 -7.69 10.74 0.88
N LYS A 21 -6.53 11.37 1.04
CA LYS A 21 -6.43 12.80 1.26
C LYS A 21 -5.29 13.31 0.42
N GLY A 22 -5.60 14.06 -0.65
CA GLY A 22 -4.60 14.44 -1.63
C GLY A 22 -3.99 13.21 -2.26
N SER A 23 -2.68 13.12 -2.28
CA SER A 23 -1.98 11.94 -2.81
C SER A 23 -1.80 10.84 -1.78
N VAL A 24 -2.16 11.07 -0.52
CA VAL A 24 -1.98 10.08 0.55
C VAL A 24 -3.18 9.16 0.62
N ARG A 25 -2.94 7.86 0.59
CA ARG A 25 -3.98 6.85 0.72
C ARG A 25 -3.70 5.97 1.93
N TYR A 26 -4.78 5.61 2.63
CA TYR A 26 -4.72 4.72 3.78
C TYR A 26 -5.47 3.44 3.47
N TYR A 27 -4.79 2.32 3.63
CA TYR A 27 -5.38 1.00 3.39
C TYR A 27 -5.49 0.25 4.70
N SER A 28 -6.56 -0.52 4.84
CA SER A 28 -6.80 -1.34 6.03
C SER A 28 -7.29 -2.72 5.61
N LYS A 29 -7.20 -3.66 6.54
CA LYS A 29 -7.65 -5.02 6.31
C LYS A 29 -8.30 -5.54 7.59
N PRO A 30 -9.43 -6.26 7.50
CA PRO A 30 -10.05 -6.86 8.69
C PRO A 30 -9.05 -7.76 9.41
N GLY A 31 -8.96 -7.59 10.73
CA GLY A 31 -8.04 -8.38 11.53
C GLY A 31 -6.60 -7.88 11.53
N TRP A 32 -6.28 -6.85 10.75
CA TRP A 32 -4.94 -6.28 10.71
C TRP A 32 -4.96 -4.97 11.51
N ASN A 33 -4.05 -4.83 12.45
CA ASN A 33 -4.09 -3.72 13.38
C ASN A 33 -3.24 -2.51 12.94
N ARG A 34 -2.75 -2.51 11.71
CA ARG A 34 -1.95 -1.41 11.18
C ARG A 34 -2.62 -0.80 9.96
N LEU A 35 -2.55 0.53 9.87
CA LEU A 35 -2.91 1.21 8.64
C LEU A 35 -1.69 1.25 7.73
N ILE A 36 -1.93 1.04 6.44
CA ILE A 36 -0.87 1.13 5.45
C ILE A 36 -1.01 2.49 4.76
N ARG A 37 -0.06 3.37 5.02
CA ARG A 37 -0.05 4.70 4.43
C ARG A 37 0.80 4.69 3.18
N ILE A 38 0.21 5.11 2.07
CA ILE A 38 0.91 5.18 0.78
C ILE A 38 0.79 6.59 0.23
N ASP A 39 1.93 7.17 -0.12
CA ASP A 39 1.96 8.42 -0.87
C ASP A 39 1.88 8.05 -2.34
N TYR A 40 0.66 8.04 -2.87
CA TYR A 40 0.33 7.42 -4.15
C TYR A 40 0.72 8.32 -5.31
N HIS A 41 1.48 7.77 -6.25
CA HIS A 41 1.96 8.49 -7.43
C HIS A 41 1.66 7.74 -8.74
N GLY A 42 0.63 6.92 -8.75
CA GLY A 42 0.11 6.30 -9.97
C GLY A 42 1.11 5.43 -10.71
N ARG A 43 1.53 5.91 -11.88
CA ARG A 43 2.41 5.12 -12.76
C ARG A 43 3.87 5.18 -12.38
N LYS A 44 4.24 6.01 -11.42
CA LYS A 44 5.65 6.12 -11.04
C LYS A 44 6.12 4.86 -10.32
N GLU A 45 7.41 4.59 -10.44
CA GLU A 45 8.01 3.47 -9.74
C GLU A 45 8.06 3.72 -8.24
N VAL A 46 7.79 2.69 -7.48
CA VAL A 46 7.91 2.76 -6.03
C VAL A 46 9.39 2.61 -5.67
N PRO A 47 9.97 3.56 -4.94
CA PRO A 47 11.35 3.40 -4.48
C PRO A 47 11.49 2.10 -3.68
N THR A 48 12.62 1.42 -3.82
CA THR A 48 12.83 0.11 -3.20
C THR A 48 12.62 0.14 -1.70
N GLY A 49 13.18 1.15 -1.02
CA GLY A 49 13.01 1.26 0.43
C GLY A 49 11.56 1.47 0.83
N THR A 50 10.84 2.28 0.08
CA THR A 50 9.41 2.51 0.31
C THR A 50 8.62 1.22 0.13
N PHE A 51 8.91 0.50 -0.95
CA PHE A 51 8.26 -0.79 -1.21
C PHE A 51 8.47 -1.76 -0.06
N HIS A 52 9.71 -1.92 0.39
CA HIS A 52 10.01 -2.84 1.50
C HIS A 52 9.30 -2.45 2.78
N ALA A 53 9.25 -1.15 3.08
CA ALA A 53 8.57 -0.67 4.29
C ALA A 53 7.08 -0.97 4.24
N ILE A 54 6.45 -0.77 3.07
CA ILE A 54 5.02 -1.03 2.92
C ILE A 54 4.73 -2.53 3.02
N ILE A 55 5.51 -3.35 2.33
CA ILE A 55 5.33 -4.80 2.37
C ILE A 55 5.50 -5.33 3.79
N LYS A 56 6.49 -4.82 4.51
CA LYS A 56 6.71 -5.23 5.89
C LYS A 56 5.55 -4.82 6.79
N ALA A 57 5.07 -3.58 6.64
CA ALA A 57 3.95 -3.08 7.44
C ALA A 57 2.68 -3.86 7.15
N ALA A 58 2.50 -4.34 5.93
CA ALA A 58 1.33 -5.11 5.53
C ALA A 58 1.47 -6.61 5.86
N GLY A 59 2.62 -7.04 6.36
CA GLY A 59 2.85 -8.44 6.67
C GLY A 59 2.93 -9.34 5.45
N LEU A 60 3.25 -8.77 4.30
CA LEU A 60 3.30 -9.51 3.04
C LEU A 60 4.73 -9.88 2.71
N LYS A 61 4.88 -10.89 1.86
CA LYS A 61 6.16 -11.26 1.29
C LYS A 61 6.22 -10.84 -0.16
N LYS A 62 7.41 -10.56 -0.62
CA LYS A 62 7.59 -10.24 -2.03
C LYS A 62 7.21 -11.42 -2.91
#